data_b3d716aa987f09b9005abba3ca507ecd
#
_entry.id   b3d716aa987f09b9005abba3ca507ecd
#
_cell.length_a   1.000
_cell.length_b   1.000
_cell.length_c   1.000
_cell.angle_alpha   90.00
_cell.angle_beta   90.00
_cell.angle_gamma   90.00
#
_symmetry.space_group_name_H-M   'P 1'
#
loop_
_entity.id
_entity.type
_entity.pdbx_description
1 polymer ?
#
loop_
_entity_poly.entity_id
_entity_poly.type
_entity_poly.pdbx_seq_one_letter_code
_entity_poly.pdbx_strand_id
1 'polypeptide(L)'
;MNWPDDFIFSQSALQDYVDCPRRFELRYVREVQWPALETQSVLEQEATMQRGQTFHHLLHQHALGVPAEAIEATIRDGEMRVWWDAYLRWQAANLPAEREPEITLTAALDERLLMAKYDLIARRDDGAMLIVDWKTGKSKRPSTLAPRMQTLVYPVVLALAGDWLNGGAPIAPDRIKMIYWFAEDARAVEFTLSAEKLAADTQRLSDMLREIAARFEFPLTPDERHCRFCVYRSLCERGETAGRLDEMSEEDELATEVSLDLDALEEIAF
;
A
#
# COMPACT_ATOMS: atom_id res chain seq x y z
N MET A 1 -0.38 -27.74 -6.12
CA MET A 1 0.83 -26.89 -6.27
C MET A 1 1.38 -26.74 -4.89
N ASN A 2 2.64 -27.11 -4.62
CA ASN A 2 3.23 -26.83 -3.30
C ASN A 2 3.66 -25.38 -3.29
N TRP A 3 2.94 -24.57 -2.55
CA TRP A 3 3.39 -23.24 -2.19
C TRP A 3 4.69 -23.35 -1.41
N PRO A 4 5.67 -22.47 -1.62
CA PRO A 4 6.79 -22.37 -0.70
C PRO A 4 6.25 -22.15 0.73
N ASP A 5 6.73 -22.93 1.69
CA ASP A 5 6.27 -22.81 3.09
C ASP A 5 6.66 -21.44 3.69
N ASP A 6 7.62 -20.77 3.06
CA ASP A 6 8.17 -19.46 3.41
C ASP A 6 7.57 -18.29 2.62
N PHE A 7 6.53 -18.51 1.79
CA PHE A 7 5.91 -17.42 1.05
C PHE A 7 5.22 -16.44 2.01
N ILE A 8 5.64 -15.16 1.92
CA ILE A 8 5.11 -14.07 2.74
C ILE A 8 4.08 -13.29 1.91
N PHE A 9 2.85 -13.23 2.40
CA PHE A 9 1.78 -12.49 1.75
C PHE A 9 1.85 -11.02 2.10
N SER A 10 1.96 -10.16 1.10
CA SER A 10 1.83 -8.70 1.26
C SER A 10 0.40 -8.23 0.95
N GLN A 11 0.07 -7.01 1.37
CA GLN A 11 -1.20 -6.39 1.03
C GLN A 11 -1.39 -6.25 -0.50
N SER A 12 -0.32 -5.99 -1.26
CA SER A 12 -0.32 -5.91 -2.72
C SER A 12 -0.57 -7.27 -3.36
N ALA A 13 0.06 -8.33 -2.86
CA ALA A 13 -0.19 -9.69 -3.33
C ALA A 13 -1.66 -10.10 -3.14
N LEU A 14 -2.23 -9.80 -1.97
CA LEU A 14 -3.63 -10.06 -1.70
C LEU A 14 -4.57 -9.19 -2.55
N GLN A 15 -4.20 -7.93 -2.81
CA GLN A 15 -4.97 -7.08 -3.71
C GLN A 15 -4.95 -7.61 -5.15
N ASP A 16 -3.78 -8.03 -5.64
CA ASP A 16 -3.66 -8.65 -6.95
C ASP A 16 -4.53 -9.90 -7.07
N TYR A 17 -4.60 -10.71 -6.01
CA TYR A 17 -5.47 -11.89 -5.99
C TYR A 17 -6.95 -11.53 -6.07
N VAL A 18 -7.39 -10.53 -5.31
CA VAL A 18 -8.79 -10.06 -5.29
C VAL A 18 -9.19 -9.47 -6.64
N ASP A 19 -8.33 -8.66 -7.24
CA ASP A 19 -8.59 -8.02 -8.52
C ASP A 19 -8.55 -9.03 -9.69
N CYS A 20 -7.57 -9.94 -9.67
CA CYS A 20 -7.40 -10.96 -10.71
C CYS A 20 -6.53 -12.12 -10.20
N PRO A 21 -7.10 -13.29 -9.89
CA PRO A 21 -6.31 -14.46 -9.48
C PRO A 21 -5.18 -14.81 -10.46
N ARG A 22 -5.40 -14.66 -11.77
CA ARG A 22 -4.37 -14.92 -12.78
C ARG A 22 -3.20 -13.93 -12.66
N ARG A 23 -3.43 -12.64 -12.34
CA ARG A 23 -2.36 -11.65 -12.13
C ARG A 23 -1.50 -12.05 -10.95
N PHE A 24 -2.13 -12.45 -9.85
CA PHE A 24 -1.44 -12.98 -8.68
C PHE A 24 -0.57 -14.20 -9.02
N GLU A 25 -1.13 -15.20 -9.75
CA GLU A 25 -0.36 -16.37 -10.18
C GLU A 25 0.87 -15.98 -11.02
N LEU A 26 0.67 -15.14 -12.04
CA LEU A 26 1.75 -14.76 -12.93
C LEU A 26 2.86 -14.00 -12.21
N ARG A 27 2.50 -13.11 -11.28
CA ARG A 27 3.47 -12.25 -10.58
C ARG A 27 4.21 -12.98 -9.47
N TYR A 28 3.48 -13.69 -8.58
CA TYR A 28 4.03 -14.20 -7.33
C TYR A 28 4.27 -15.71 -7.31
N VAL A 29 3.61 -16.49 -8.17
CA VAL A 29 3.78 -17.94 -8.21
C VAL A 29 4.69 -18.37 -9.33
N ARG A 30 4.54 -17.74 -10.49
CA ARG A 30 5.33 -18.05 -11.69
C ARG A 30 6.46 -17.06 -11.95
N GLU A 31 6.47 -15.92 -11.24
CA GLU A 31 7.47 -14.85 -11.37
C GLU A 31 7.71 -14.44 -12.84
N VAL A 32 6.61 -14.33 -13.59
CA VAL A 32 6.69 -14.06 -15.04
C VAL A 32 7.14 -12.62 -15.25
N GLN A 33 8.33 -12.46 -15.82
CA GLN A 33 8.82 -11.19 -16.33
C GLN A 33 8.15 -10.93 -17.67
N TRP A 34 7.21 -10.00 -17.73
CA TRP A 34 6.53 -9.62 -18.97
C TRP A 34 6.75 -8.14 -19.25
N PRO A 35 7.40 -7.80 -20.39
CA PRO A 35 7.65 -6.39 -20.69
C PRO A 35 6.34 -5.67 -20.94
N ALA A 36 6.14 -4.55 -20.24
CA ALA A 36 5.08 -3.61 -20.60
C ALA A 36 5.39 -3.06 -22.00
N LEU A 37 4.36 -2.99 -22.87
CA LEU A 37 4.52 -2.33 -24.15
C LEU A 37 4.77 -0.84 -23.90
N GLU A 38 5.87 -0.31 -24.44
CA GLU A 38 6.20 1.11 -24.36
C GLU A 38 5.14 1.92 -25.11
N THR A 39 4.33 2.67 -24.40
CA THR A 39 3.35 3.61 -24.91
C THR A 39 3.55 4.96 -24.23
N GLN A 40 3.08 6.06 -24.85
CA GLN A 40 3.20 7.38 -24.21
C GLN A 40 2.54 7.40 -22.82
N SER A 41 1.43 6.69 -22.64
CA SER A 41 0.76 6.54 -21.35
C SER A 41 1.60 5.83 -20.29
N VAL A 42 2.49 4.92 -20.69
CA VAL A 42 3.42 4.24 -19.76
C VAL A 42 4.47 5.23 -19.25
N LEU A 43 5.05 6.07 -20.11
CA LEU A 43 6.03 7.08 -19.71
C LEU A 43 5.44 8.14 -18.77
N GLU A 44 4.21 8.59 -19.02
CA GLU A 44 3.50 9.53 -18.15
C GLU A 44 3.20 8.88 -16.77
N GLN A 45 2.83 7.60 -16.77
CA GLN A 45 2.61 6.83 -15.57
C GLN A 45 3.90 6.67 -14.77
N GLU A 46 5.01 6.30 -15.42
CA GLU A 46 6.32 6.21 -14.78
C GLU A 46 6.75 7.55 -14.16
N ALA A 47 6.54 8.67 -14.85
CA ALA A 47 6.84 10.00 -14.31
C ALA A 47 6.02 10.33 -13.06
N THR A 48 4.73 9.98 -13.07
CA THR A 48 3.84 10.15 -11.90
C THR A 48 4.31 9.30 -10.72
N MET A 49 4.69 8.05 -11.00
CA MET A 49 5.22 7.11 -10.02
C MET A 49 6.51 7.61 -9.40
N GLN A 50 7.46 8.04 -10.23
CA GLN A 50 8.74 8.58 -9.77
C GLN A 50 8.54 9.83 -8.89
N ARG A 51 7.57 10.67 -9.24
CA ARG A 51 7.20 11.84 -8.41
C ARG A 51 6.65 11.39 -7.05
N GLY A 52 5.79 10.38 -7.03
CA GLY A 52 5.28 9.77 -5.80
C GLY A 52 6.41 9.23 -4.91
N GLN A 53 7.31 8.42 -5.47
CA GLN A 53 8.47 7.88 -4.74
C GLN A 53 9.36 8.99 -4.19
N THR A 54 9.60 10.04 -4.98
CA THR A 54 10.38 11.19 -4.52
C THR A 54 9.71 11.86 -3.32
N PHE A 55 8.39 12.03 -3.36
CA PHE A 55 7.65 12.63 -2.25
C PHE A 55 7.75 11.77 -0.99
N HIS A 56 7.51 10.46 -1.06
CA HIS A 56 7.70 9.54 0.07
C HIS A 56 9.10 9.62 0.66
N HIS A 57 10.13 9.70 -0.20
CA HIS A 57 11.51 9.84 0.27
C HIS A 57 11.73 11.15 1.05
N LEU A 58 11.16 12.29 0.63
CA LEU A 58 11.22 13.55 1.38
C LEU A 58 10.55 13.43 2.75
N LEU A 59 9.38 12.79 2.81
CA LEU A 59 8.65 12.57 4.06
C LEU A 59 9.44 11.66 5.01
N HIS A 60 10.05 10.59 4.49
CA HIS A 60 10.90 9.69 5.24
C HIS A 60 12.10 10.43 5.83
N GLN A 61 12.84 11.22 5.03
CA GLN A 61 13.97 12.04 5.51
C GLN A 61 13.53 12.97 6.65
N HIS A 62 12.40 13.65 6.51
CA HIS A 62 11.86 14.52 7.54
C HIS A 62 11.50 13.75 8.81
N ALA A 63 10.89 12.58 8.70
CA ALA A 63 10.57 11.73 9.84
C ALA A 63 11.82 11.22 10.57
N LEU A 64 12.93 11.03 9.85
CA LEU A 64 14.25 10.72 10.43
C LEU A 64 14.97 11.95 11.05
N GLY A 65 14.35 13.14 11.04
CA GLY A 65 14.88 14.33 11.67
C GLY A 65 15.70 15.25 10.77
N VAL A 66 15.71 15.06 9.46
CA VAL A 66 16.30 16.03 8.55
C VAL A 66 15.50 17.35 8.63
N PRO A 67 16.15 18.51 8.84
CA PRO A 67 15.43 19.78 8.96
C PRO A 67 14.60 20.09 7.71
N ALA A 68 13.37 20.58 7.90
CA ALA A 68 12.45 20.89 6.83
C ALA A 68 13.03 21.85 5.78
N GLU A 69 13.78 22.85 6.23
CA GLU A 69 14.44 23.85 5.37
C GLU A 69 15.50 23.21 4.45
N ALA A 70 16.21 22.20 4.96
CA ALA A 70 17.21 21.46 4.18
C ALA A 70 16.55 20.64 3.07
N ILE A 71 15.43 19.97 3.38
CA ILE A 71 14.65 19.22 2.41
C ILE A 71 14.03 20.19 1.37
N GLU A 72 13.40 21.26 1.80
CA GLU A 72 12.78 22.27 0.95
C GLU A 72 13.78 22.84 -0.07
N ALA A 73 15.02 23.07 0.33
CA ALA A 73 16.08 23.55 -0.56
C ALA A 73 16.40 22.59 -1.71
N THR A 74 16.05 21.32 -1.62
CA THR A 74 16.24 20.31 -2.67
C THR A 74 15.09 20.26 -3.68
N ILE A 75 13.89 20.71 -3.29
CA ILE A 75 12.67 20.61 -4.11
C ILE A 75 12.75 21.62 -5.28
N ARG A 76 12.73 21.10 -6.50
CA ARG A 76 12.74 21.90 -7.75
C ARG A 76 11.38 21.92 -8.44
N ASP A 77 10.55 20.90 -8.22
CA ASP A 77 9.21 20.76 -8.78
C ASP A 77 8.21 21.62 -7.99
N GLY A 78 7.44 22.46 -8.70
CA GLY A 78 6.50 23.38 -8.06
C GLY A 78 5.30 22.67 -7.41
N GLU A 79 4.82 21.58 -8.00
CA GLU A 79 3.74 20.76 -7.42
C GLU A 79 4.22 20.04 -6.15
N MET A 80 5.42 19.46 -6.20
CA MET A 80 6.06 18.86 -5.04
C MET A 80 6.21 19.84 -3.88
N ARG A 81 6.50 21.12 -4.16
CA ARG A 81 6.58 22.17 -3.14
C ARG A 81 5.22 22.42 -2.49
N VAL A 82 4.15 22.45 -3.27
CA VAL A 82 2.79 22.59 -2.74
C VAL A 82 2.42 21.41 -1.83
N TRP A 83 2.76 20.19 -2.23
CA TRP A 83 2.56 18.99 -1.42
C TRP A 83 3.36 19.02 -0.13
N TRP A 84 4.61 19.45 -0.20
CA TRP A 84 5.50 19.58 0.95
C TRP A 84 4.96 20.58 1.97
N ASP A 85 4.54 21.76 1.53
CA ASP A 85 3.95 22.79 2.41
C ASP A 85 2.65 22.31 3.06
N ALA A 86 1.84 21.56 2.31
CA ALA A 86 0.60 20.97 2.83
C ALA A 86 0.90 19.91 3.89
N TYR A 87 1.89 19.03 3.63
CA TYR A 87 2.35 18.04 4.58
C TYR A 87 2.86 18.66 5.87
N LEU A 88 3.72 19.68 5.80
CA LEU A 88 4.27 20.35 7.00
C LEU A 88 3.17 20.91 7.90
N ARG A 89 2.14 21.53 7.30
CA ARG A 89 0.99 22.04 8.07
C ARG A 89 0.19 20.90 8.70
N TRP A 90 -0.08 19.85 7.93
CA TRP A 90 -0.88 18.73 8.42
C TRP A 90 -0.16 17.95 9.51
N GLN A 91 1.10 17.59 9.30
CA GLN A 91 1.87 16.80 10.26
C GLN A 91 2.06 17.51 11.60
N ALA A 92 2.30 18.83 11.61
CA ALA A 92 2.46 19.61 12.81
C ALA A 92 1.20 19.63 13.69
N ALA A 93 0.01 19.52 13.07
CA ALA A 93 -1.26 19.53 13.79
C ALA A 93 -1.74 18.12 14.21
N ASN A 94 -1.29 17.06 13.53
CA ASN A 94 -1.90 15.75 13.64
C ASN A 94 -0.97 14.63 14.12
N LEU A 95 0.36 14.77 13.91
CA LEU A 95 1.29 13.71 14.27
C LEU A 95 2.01 13.99 15.59
N PRO A 96 2.10 12.99 16.47
CA PRO A 96 2.90 13.05 17.70
C PRO A 96 4.40 13.02 17.37
N ALA A 97 5.23 13.23 18.39
CA ALA A 97 6.69 13.20 18.23
C ALA A 97 7.24 11.77 18.10
N GLU A 98 6.61 10.79 18.76
CA GLU A 98 7.02 9.38 18.69
C GLU A 98 6.54 8.77 17.38
N ARG A 99 7.49 8.48 16.47
CA ARG A 99 7.23 8.07 15.08
C ARG A 99 8.25 7.04 14.62
N GLU A 100 7.77 6.03 13.90
CA GLU A 100 8.57 5.01 13.24
C GLU A 100 8.27 5.04 11.74
N PRO A 101 9.13 5.66 10.92
CA PRO A 101 8.96 5.69 9.46
C PRO A 101 9.47 4.42 8.80
N GLU A 102 8.88 4.06 7.65
CA GLU A 102 9.32 2.97 6.76
C GLU A 102 9.51 1.62 7.50
N ILE A 103 8.55 1.27 8.38
CA ILE A 103 8.65 0.06 9.19
C ILE A 103 7.91 -1.10 8.53
N THR A 104 8.53 -2.28 8.56
CA THR A 104 7.92 -3.53 8.08
C THR A 104 7.63 -4.43 9.28
N LEU A 105 6.38 -4.87 9.39
CA LEU A 105 5.96 -5.87 10.38
C LEU A 105 5.49 -7.14 9.66
N THR A 106 5.77 -8.29 10.26
CA THR A 106 5.29 -9.58 9.79
C THR A 106 4.56 -10.29 10.92
N ALA A 107 3.35 -10.73 10.67
CA ALA A 107 2.52 -11.48 11.60
C ALA A 107 2.26 -12.89 11.08
N ALA A 108 2.25 -13.86 11.99
CA ALA A 108 1.74 -15.19 11.67
C ALA A 108 0.21 -15.16 11.72
N LEU A 109 -0.43 -15.61 10.66
CA LEU A 109 -1.87 -15.80 10.57
C LEU A 109 -2.15 -17.22 10.07
N ASP A 110 -2.69 -18.07 10.95
CA ASP A 110 -2.71 -19.53 10.78
C ASP A 110 -1.27 -20.06 10.53
N GLU A 111 -1.06 -20.79 9.45
CA GLU A 111 0.25 -21.36 9.07
C GLU A 111 0.98 -20.48 8.03
N ARG A 112 0.57 -19.23 7.85
CA ARG A 112 1.11 -18.33 6.83
C ARG A 112 1.62 -17.04 7.44
N LEU A 113 2.55 -16.40 6.75
CA LEU A 113 3.09 -15.09 7.10
C LEU A 113 2.41 -14.00 6.30
N LEU A 114 1.97 -12.97 7.01
CA LEU A 114 1.37 -11.76 6.45
C LEU A 114 2.23 -10.56 6.80
N MET A 115 2.65 -9.82 5.79
CA MET A 115 3.53 -8.66 5.93
C MET A 115 2.81 -7.36 5.60
N ALA A 116 3.14 -6.31 6.34
CA ALA A 116 2.75 -4.94 6.05
C ALA A 116 3.97 -4.03 6.14
N LYS A 117 4.18 -3.21 5.11
CA LYS A 117 5.16 -2.13 5.09
C LYS A 117 4.43 -0.81 5.27
N TYR A 118 4.75 -0.12 6.33
CA TYR A 118 4.09 1.13 6.72
C TYR A 118 4.96 2.32 6.33
N ASP A 119 4.37 3.34 5.74
CA ASP A 119 5.08 4.61 5.52
C ASP A 119 5.40 5.28 6.86
N LEU A 120 4.44 5.25 7.80
CA LEU A 120 4.64 5.78 9.14
C LEU A 120 3.71 5.09 10.14
N ILE A 121 4.26 4.70 11.28
CA ILE A 121 3.51 4.42 12.51
C ILE A 121 3.85 5.51 13.52
N ALA A 122 2.84 6.10 14.16
CA ALA A 122 3.03 7.12 15.18
C ALA A 122 2.24 6.78 16.44
N ARG A 123 2.87 6.96 17.62
CA ARG A 123 2.26 6.68 18.92
C ARG A 123 1.93 7.97 19.65
N ARG A 124 0.66 8.13 20.02
CA ARG A 124 0.18 9.27 20.79
C ARG A 124 0.38 9.03 22.29
N ASP A 125 0.43 10.12 23.07
CA ASP A 125 0.58 10.09 24.54
C ASP A 125 -0.57 9.32 25.24
N ASP A 126 -1.75 9.29 24.64
CA ASP A 126 -2.90 8.52 25.10
C ASP A 126 -2.85 7.02 24.75
N GLY A 127 -1.76 6.58 24.10
CA GLY A 127 -1.53 5.19 23.66
C GLY A 127 -2.22 4.83 22.36
N ALA A 128 -2.81 5.78 21.64
CA ALA A 128 -3.35 5.50 20.30
C ALA A 128 -2.21 5.37 19.29
N MET A 129 -2.36 4.36 18.39
CA MET A 129 -1.44 4.07 17.31
C MET A 129 -2.03 4.56 15.99
N LEU A 130 -1.32 5.45 15.31
CA LEU A 130 -1.70 5.99 14.02
C LEU A 130 -0.88 5.29 12.94
N ILE A 131 -1.55 4.61 12.02
CA ILE A 131 -0.96 4.15 10.76
C ILE A 131 -1.20 5.27 9.76
N VAL A 132 -0.16 5.84 9.19
CA VAL A 132 -0.30 6.88 8.16
C VAL A 132 0.30 6.36 6.87
N ASP A 133 -0.49 6.44 5.82
CA ASP A 133 -0.13 6.07 4.47
C ASP A 133 -0.25 7.29 3.58
N TRP A 134 0.85 7.64 2.93
CA TRP A 134 0.96 8.82 2.11
C TRP A 134 0.54 8.52 0.67
N LYS A 135 -0.36 9.34 0.12
CA LYS A 135 -0.82 9.24 -1.26
C LYS A 135 -0.59 10.57 -1.98
N THR A 136 -0.08 10.52 -3.20
CA THR A 136 0.21 11.74 -3.97
C THR A 136 -0.97 12.22 -4.81
N GLY A 137 -1.91 11.35 -5.14
CA GLY A 137 -3.11 11.70 -5.90
C GLY A 137 -4.19 12.43 -5.08
N LYS A 138 -5.37 12.58 -5.68
CA LYS A 138 -6.57 13.14 -5.02
C LYS A 138 -7.15 12.18 -4.00
N SER A 139 -7.77 12.75 -2.96
CA SER A 139 -8.47 11.97 -1.94
C SER A 139 -9.59 11.13 -2.56
N LYS A 140 -9.70 9.90 -2.07
CA LYS A 140 -10.71 8.94 -2.49
C LYS A 140 -11.84 8.88 -1.46
N ARG A 141 -13.01 8.42 -1.91
CA ARG A 141 -14.15 8.21 -0.99
C ARG A 141 -13.84 7.08 -0.01
N PRO A 142 -14.27 7.18 1.24
CA PRO A 142 -14.10 6.08 2.22
C PRO A 142 -14.65 4.74 1.70
N SER A 143 -15.73 4.73 0.91
CA SER A 143 -16.30 3.52 0.31
C SER A 143 -15.37 2.85 -0.71
N THR A 144 -14.48 3.59 -1.36
CA THR A 144 -13.48 3.07 -2.29
C THR A 144 -12.27 2.48 -1.54
N LEU A 145 -11.87 3.12 -0.43
CA LEU A 145 -10.71 2.69 0.36
C LEU A 145 -11.02 1.53 1.32
N ALA A 146 -12.21 1.51 1.91
CA ALA A 146 -12.58 0.52 2.92
C ALA A 146 -12.40 -0.95 2.49
N PRO A 147 -12.71 -1.37 1.23
CA PRO A 147 -12.53 -2.76 0.80
C PRO A 147 -11.09 -3.11 0.41
N ARG A 148 -10.16 -2.15 0.32
CA ARG A 148 -8.77 -2.37 -0.10
C ARG A 148 -8.02 -3.25 0.88
N MET A 149 -7.17 -4.14 0.37
CA MET A 149 -6.37 -5.03 1.21
C MET A 149 -5.46 -4.25 2.17
N GLN A 150 -4.95 -3.10 1.78
CA GLN A 150 -4.17 -2.23 2.64
C GLN A 150 -4.95 -1.79 3.89
N THR A 151 -6.23 -1.40 3.72
CA THR A 151 -7.11 -1.00 4.83
C THR A 151 -7.42 -2.15 5.79
N LEU A 152 -7.36 -3.40 5.31
CA LEU A 152 -7.57 -4.59 6.13
C LEU A 152 -6.26 -5.08 6.76
N VAL A 153 -5.22 -5.25 5.95
CA VAL A 153 -3.96 -5.89 6.34
C VAL A 153 -3.19 -5.06 7.37
N TYR A 154 -3.06 -3.77 7.14
CA TYR A 154 -2.24 -2.91 7.99
C TYR A 154 -2.70 -2.91 9.45
N PRO A 155 -3.98 -2.64 9.78
CA PRO A 155 -4.43 -2.69 11.17
C PRO A 155 -4.33 -4.08 11.80
N VAL A 156 -4.57 -5.15 11.02
CA VAL A 156 -4.48 -6.54 11.51
C VAL A 156 -3.03 -6.88 11.85
N VAL A 157 -2.09 -6.61 10.95
CA VAL A 157 -0.66 -6.91 11.19
C VAL A 157 -0.13 -6.09 12.37
N LEU A 158 -0.49 -4.80 12.48
CA LEU A 158 -0.11 -3.96 13.62
C LEU A 158 -0.65 -4.52 14.93
N ALA A 159 -1.91 -4.96 14.96
CA ALA A 159 -2.51 -5.54 16.17
C ALA A 159 -1.84 -6.87 16.59
N LEU A 160 -1.36 -7.67 15.64
CA LEU A 160 -0.77 -8.99 15.88
C LEU A 160 0.73 -8.95 16.18
N ALA A 161 1.47 -8.00 15.61
CA ALA A 161 2.94 -7.99 15.64
C ALA A 161 3.53 -6.63 16.10
N GLY A 162 2.72 -5.67 16.50
CA GLY A 162 3.15 -4.32 16.88
C GLY A 162 3.33 -4.10 18.38
N ASP A 163 3.29 -5.13 19.22
CA ASP A 163 3.38 -5.03 20.67
C ASP A 163 4.64 -4.30 21.15
N TRP A 164 5.78 -4.52 20.51
CA TRP A 164 7.03 -3.85 20.83
C TRP A 164 6.98 -2.33 20.64
N LEU A 165 6.17 -1.83 19.70
CA LEU A 165 5.88 -0.40 19.52
C LEU A 165 5.05 0.17 20.69
N ASN A 166 4.40 -0.70 21.46
CA ASN A 166 3.60 -0.36 22.63
C ASN A 166 4.24 -0.82 23.94
N GLY A 167 5.57 -0.84 24.01
CA GLY A 167 6.30 -1.24 25.20
C GLY A 167 6.16 -2.72 25.60
N GLY A 168 5.86 -3.56 24.62
CA GLY A 168 5.67 -5.02 24.80
C GLY A 168 4.23 -5.40 25.21
N ALA A 169 3.30 -4.43 25.27
CA ALA A 169 1.90 -4.71 25.58
C ALA A 169 1.07 -4.83 24.30
N PRO A 170 0.06 -5.71 24.23
CA PRO A 170 -0.85 -5.77 23.08
C PRO A 170 -1.52 -4.43 22.81
N ILE A 171 -1.70 -4.09 21.53
CA ILE A 171 -2.39 -2.87 21.12
C ILE A 171 -3.89 -3.15 21.08
N ALA A 172 -4.68 -2.39 21.86
CA ALA A 172 -6.13 -2.52 21.83
C ALA A 172 -6.69 -2.04 20.47
N PRO A 173 -7.64 -2.77 19.85
CA PRO A 173 -8.15 -2.45 18.52
C PRO A 173 -8.69 -1.03 18.38
N ASP A 174 -9.42 -0.55 19.38
CA ASP A 174 -9.98 0.81 19.43
C ASP A 174 -8.92 1.92 19.56
N ARG A 175 -7.67 1.54 19.77
CA ARG A 175 -6.49 2.43 19.79
C ARG A 175 -5.79 2.50 18.44
N ILE A 176 -6.17 1.69 17.46
CA ILE A 176 -5.58 1.69 16.12
C ILE A 176 -6.43 2.56 15.20
N LYS A 177 -5.78 3.50 14.52
CA LYS A 177 -6.38 4.34 13.49
C LYS A 177 -5.54 4.28 12.22
N MET A 178 -6.17 3.96 11.08
CA MET A 178 -5.57 4.04 9.74
C MET A 178 -5.93 5.38 9.11
N ILE A 179 -4.94 6.07 8.56
CA ILE A 179 -5.06 7.39 7.93
C ILE A 179 -4.42 7.31 6.54
N TYR A 180 -5.21 7.57 5.52
CA TYR A 180 -4.71 7.92 4.20
C TYR A 180 -4.63 9.42 4.08
N TRP A 181 -3.44 9.97 3.84
CA TRP A 181 -3.27 11.39 3.60
C TRP A 181 -2.91 11.64 2.14
N PHE A 182 -3.67 12.47 1.47
CA PHE A 182 -3.58 12.75 0.05
C PHE A 182 -2.94 14.12 -0.17
N ALA A 183 -1.82 14.15 -0.91
CA ALA A 183 -1.02 15.37 -1.09
C ALA A 183 -1.69 16.40 -2.02
N GLU A 184 -2.34 15.94 -3.10
CA GLU A 184 -2.89 16.83 -4.13
C GLU A 184 -3.97 17.77 -3.58
N ASP A 185 -4.83 17.28 -2.70
CA ASP A 185 -5.90 18.09 -2.07
C ASP A 185 -5.74 18.28 -0.56
N ALA A 186 -4.57 17.90 -0.02
CA ALA A 186 -4.20 18.03 1.40
C ALA A 186 -5.25 17.44 2.36
N ARG A 187 -5.84 16.31 2.03
CA ARG A 187 -6.97 15.72 2.72
C ARG A 187 -6.62 14.36 3.35
N ALA A 188 -7.10 14.15 4.57
CA ALA A 188 -7.02 12.86 5.24
C ALA A 188 -8.35 12.11 5.16
N VAL A 189 -8.28 10.78 5.00
CA VAL A 189 -9.39 9.84 5.16
C VAL A 189 -9.01 8.85 6.25
N GLU A 190 -9.84 8.75 7.28
CA GLU A 190 -9.51 8.00 8.49
C GLU A 190 -10.44 6.80 8.67
N PHE A 191 -9.87 5.70 9.16
CA PHE A 191 -10.57 4.50 9.57
C PHE A 191 -10.19 4.15 11.00
N THR A 192 -11.22 3.94 11.82
CA THR A 192 -11.06 3.44 13.19
C THR A 192 -11.37 1.96 13.23
N LEU A 193 -10.70 1.24 14.13
CA LEU A 193 -10.88 -0.18 14.31
C LEU A 193 -11.69 -0.43 15.60
N SER A 194 -12.58 -1.42 15.56
CA SER A 194 -13.18 -2.00 16.77
C SER A 194 -12.72 -3.43 16.95
N ALA A 195 -12.93 -4.00 18.13
CA ALA A 195 -12.58 -5.40 18.39
C ALA A 195 -13.33 -6.36 17.44
N GLU A 196 -14.61 -6.08 17.18
CA GLU A 196 -15.44 -6.87 16.26
C GLU A 196 -14.94 -6.76 14.83
N LYS A 197 -14.56 -5.54 14.39
CA LYS A 197 -14.00 -5.34 13.05
C LYS A 197 -12.65 -6.02 12.90
N LEU A 198 -11.76 -5.90 13.87
CA LEU A 198 -10.47 -6.60 13.85
C LEU A 198 -10.67 -8.11 13.73
N ALA A 199 -11.58 -8.70 14.53
CA ALA A 199 -11.86 -10.13 14.47
C ALA A 199 -12.42 -10.55 13.10
N ALA A 200 -13.34 -9.76 12.54
CA ALA A 200 -13.92 -10.02 11.22
C ALA A 200 -12.89 -9.90 10.09
N ASP A 201 -12.03 -8.87 10.12
CA ASP A 201 -10.97 -8.66 9.13
C ASP A 201 -9.90 -9.75 9.22
N THR A 202 -9.50 -10.13 10.43
CA THR A 202 -8.57 -11.25 10.69
C THR A 202 -9.12 -12.56 10.13
N GLN A 203 -10.40 -12.87 10.40
CA GLN A 203 -11.04 -14.07 9.87
C GLN A 203 -11.11 -14.05 8.34
N ARG A 204 -11.47 -12.90 7.75
CA ARG A 204 -11.51 -12.74 6.29
C ARG A 204 -10.15 -12.97 5.64
N LEU A 205 -9.07 -12.44 6.22
CA LEU A 205 -7.70 -12.65 5.75
C LEU A 205 -7.30 -14.11 5.89
N SER A 206 -7.57 -14.74 7.04
CA SER A 206 -7.32 -16.16 7.27
C SER A 206 -8.04 -17.05 6.24
N ASP A 207 -9.32 -16.79 5.97
CA ASP A 207 -10.09 -17.53 4.96
C ASP A 207 -9.49 -17.36 3.56
N MET A 208 -9.09 -16.14 3.20
CA MET A 208 -8.44 -15.84 1.91
C MET A 208 -7.10 -16.56 1.77
N LEU A 209 -6.25 -16.54 2.79
CA LEU A 209 -4.95 -17.24 2.77
C LEU A 209 -5.14 -18.76 2.60
N ARG A 210 -6.13 -19.34 3.29
CA ARG A 210 -6.48 -20.77 3.13
C ARG A 210 -7.02 -21.07 1.74
N GLU A 211 -7.87 -20.21 1.19
CA GLU A 211 -8.38 -20.35 -0.18
C GLU A 211 -7.24 -20.33 -1.19
N ILE A 212 -6.33 -19.34 -1.12
CA ILE A 212 -5.17 -19.23 -2.01
C ILE A 212 -4.29 -20.47 -1.90
N ALA A 213 -3.99 -20.93 -0.68
CA ALA A 213 -3.15 -22.09 -0.45
C ALA A 213 -3.72 -23.40 -1.00
N ALA A 214 -5.04 -23.54 -1.00
CA ALA A 214 -5.74 -24.72 -1.53
C ALA A 214 -5.98 -24.66 -3.05
N ARG A 215 -5.68 -23.52 -3.70
CA ARG A 215 -6.03 -23.30 -5.10
C ARG A 215 -5.00 -23.92 -6.06
N PHE A 216 -5.49 -24.59 -7.08
CA PHE A 216 -4.69 -25.21 -8.16
C PHE A 216 -4.78 -24.44 -9.47
N GLU A 217 -5.86 -23.72 -9.68
CA GLU A 217 -6.14 -22.96 -10.89
C GLU A 217 -6.47 -21.51 -10.55
N PHE A 218 -5.85 -20.59 -11.26
CA PHE A 218 -6.04 -19.15 -11.08
C PHE A 218 -6.70 -18.58 -12.34
N PRO A 219 -8.03 -18.44 -12.35
CA PRO A 219 -8.76 -17.99 -13.53
C PRO A 219 -8.51 -16.50 -13.80
N LEU A 220 -8.75 -16.11 -15.04
CA LEU A 220 -8.85 -14.69 -15.40
C LEU A 220 -10.01 -14.04 -14.67
N THR A 221 -9.83 -12.78 -14.29
CA THR A 221 -10.93 -11.99 -13.73
C THR A 221 -12.06 -11.83 -14.77
N PRO A 222 -13.33 -11.91 -14.35
CA PRO A 222 -14.46 -11.56 -15.23
C PRO A 222 -14.59 -10.05 -15.42
N ASP A 223 -14.00 -9.24 -14.52
CA ASP A 223 -14.01 -7.79 -14.60
C ASP A 223 -12.79 -7.28 -15.38
N GLU A 224 -13.00 -7.03 -16.68
CA GLU A 224 -11.94 -6.57 -17.57
C GLU A 224 -11.40 -5.16 -17.25
N ARG A 225 -12.07 -4.38 -16.39
CA ARG A 225 -11.53 -3.11 -15.92
C ARG A 225 -10.14 -3.30 -15.29
N HIS A 226 -9.93 -4.37 -14.52
CA HIS A 226 -8.64 -4.72 -13.95
C HIS A 226 -7.55 -5.09 -14.97
N CYS A 227 -7.93 -5.29 -16.23
CA CYS A 227 -6.99 -5.61 -17.31
C CYS A 227 -6.44 -4.34 -18.01
N ARG A 228 -7.13 -3.20 -17.89
CA ARG A 228 -6.81 -1.97 -18.66
C ARG A 228 -5.37 -1.50 -18.46
N PHE A 229 -4.85 -1.58 -17.23
CA PHE A 229 -3.50 -1.16 -16.87
C PHE A 229 -2.61 -2.34 -16.44
N CYS A 230 -3.11 -3.59 -16.58
CA CYS A 230 -2.36 -4.77 -16.21
C CYS A 230 -1.22 -5.04 -17.20
N VAL A 231 0.00 -5.25 -16.68
CA VAL A 231 1.19 -5.56 -17.51
C VAL A 231 1.02 -6.87 -18.29
N TYR A 232 0.25 -7.83 -17.77
CA TYR A 232 0.03 -9.13 -18.37
C TYR A 232 -1.15 -9.18 -19.36
N ARG A 233 -1.80 -8.04 -19.68
CA ARG A 233 -3.00 -8.01 -20.52
C ARG A 233 -2.82 -8.68 -21.88
N SER A 234 -1.68 -8.47 -22.54
CA SER A 234 -1.36 -9.09 -23.83
C SER A 234 -1.14 -10.59 -23.70
N LEU A 235 -0.47 -11.03 -22.63
CA LEU A 235 -0.30 -12.46 -22.32
C LEU A 235 -1.64 -13.17 -22.07
N CYS A 236 -2.60 -12.43 -21.51
CA CYS A 236 -3.94 -12.94 -21.21
C CYS A 236 -4.96 -12.73 -22.36
N GLU A 237 -4.51 -12.28 -23.54
CA GLU A 237 -5.37 -11.98 -24.70
C GLU A 237 -6.45 -10.91 -24.40
N ARG A 238 -6.15 -9.97 -23.48
CA ARG A 238 -7.03 -8.86 -23.05
C ARG A 238 -6.62 -7.51 -23.68
N GLY A 239 -5.95 -7.55 -24.84
CA GLY A 239 -5.49 -6.39 -25.59
C GLY A 239 -4.03 -6.07 -25.42
N GLU A 240 -3.48 -5.29 -26.36
CA GLU A 240 -2.07 -4.90 -26.39
C GLU A 240 -1.84 -3.50 -25.85
N THR A 241 -2.85 -2.61 -25.97
CA THR A 241 -2.74 -1.20 -25.60
C THR A 241 -3.26 -0.95 -24.18
N ALA A 242 -2.52 -0.21 -23.39
CA ALA A 242 -2.98 0.24 -22.07
C ALA A 242 -4.14 1.25 -22.22
N GLY A 243 -4.98 1.34 -21.19
CA GLY A 243 -5.96 2.40 -21.08
C GLY A 243 -5.31 3.80 -21.05
N ARG A 244 -6.08 4.83 -21.37
CA ARG A 244 -5.61 6.22 -21.27
C ARG A 244 -5.64 6.68 -19.81
N LEU A 245 -4.64 7.45 -19.39
CA LEU A 245 -4.54 7.95 -18.01
C LEU A 245 -5.70 8.87 -17.63
N ASP A 246 -6.19 9.68 -18.56
CA ASP A 246 -7.34 10.58 -18.36
C ASP A 246 -8.68 9.83 -18.18
N GLU A 247 -8.70 8.52 -18.45
CA GLU A 247 -9.84 7.63 -18.25
C GLU A 247 -9.71 6.72 -17.02
N MET A 248 -8.66 6.92 -16.23
CA MET A 248 -8.45 6.12 -15.00
C MET A 248 -9.55 6.43 -13.98
N SER A 249 -10.16 5.38 -13.44
CA SER A 249 -11.05 5.49 -12.29
C SER A 249 -10.23 5.58 -10.98
N GLU A 250 -10.88 5.99 -9.89
CA GLU A 250 -10.27 5.94 -8.55
C GLU A 250 -9.70 4.54 -8.21
N GLU A 251 -10.36 3.48 -8.68
CA GLU A 251 -9.94 2.09 -8.48
C GLU A 251 -8.72 1.73 -9.32
N ASP A 252 -8.65 2.23 -10.58
CA ASP A 252 -7.50 2.02 -11.46
C ASP A 252 -6.24 2.70 -10.93
N GLU A 253 -6.36 3.94 -10.42
CA GLU A 253 -5.26 4.68 -9.81
C GLU A 253 -4.69 3.91 -8.61
N LEU A 254 -5.56 3.44 -7.71
CA LEU A 254 -5.14 2.65 -6.55
C LEU A 254 -4.52 1.31 -6.94
N ALA A 255 -5.03 0.65 -7.99
CA ALA A 255 -4.47 -0.61 -8.48
C ALA A 255 -3.07 -0.41 -9.09
N THR A 256 -2.84 0.74 -9.71
CA THR A 256 -1.53 1.11 -10.25
C THR A 256 -0.53 1.43 -9.14
N GLU A 257 -0.92 2.15 -8.10
CA GLU A 257 -0.09 2.40 -6.92
C GLU A 257 0.38 1.09 -6.26
N VAL A 258 -0.51 0.10 -6.14
CA VAL A 258 -0.20 -1.22 -5.58
C VAL A 258 0.81 -2.00 -6.45
N SER A 259 0.79 -1.82 -7.77
CA SER A 259 1.74 -2.51 -8.65
C SER A 259 3.19 -2.02 -8.51
N LEU A 260 3.38 -0.95 -7.74
CA LEU A 260 4.65 -0.30 -7.45
C LEU A 260 5.22 -0.67 -6.07
N ASP A 261 4.73 -1.72 -5.48
CA ASP A 261 5.26 -2.18 -4.22
C ASP A 261 6.79 -2.32 -4.33
N LEU A 262 7.50 -1.46 -3.60
CA LEU A 262 8.96 -1.40 -3.58
C LEU A 262 9.59 -2.71 -3.07
N ASP A 263 8.78 -3.61 -2.53
CA ASP A 263 9.20 -4.95 -2.09
C ASP A 263 9.64 -5.85 -3.26
N ALA A 264 9.35 -5.46 -4.52
CA ALA A 264 9.83 -6.13 -5.72
C ALA A 264 11.20 -5.62 -6.21
N LEU A 265 11.73 -4.56 -5.62
CA LEU A 265 13.10 -4.11 -5.88
C LEU A 265 14.02 -4.86 -4.91
N GLU A 266 14.69 -5.91 -5.41
CA GLU A 266 15.86 -6.48 -4.74
C GLU A 266 16.77 -5.34 -4.28
N GLU A 267 17.16 -5.34 -3.00
CA GLU A 267 18.25 -4.50 -2.51
C GLU A 267 19.43 -4.71 -3.44
N ILE A 268 19.72 -3.74 -4.30
CA ILE A 268 20.99 -3.70 -5.00
C ILE A 268 22.02 -3.42 -3.91
N ALA A 269 22.61 -4.49 -3.40
CA ALA A 269 23.75 -4.40 -2.51
C ALA A 269 24.89 -3.67 -3.25
N PHE A 270 25.28 -2.49 -2.76
CA PHE A 270 26.48 -1.80 -3.17
C PHE A 270 27.72 -2.37 -2.47
#